data_1cfddaf49a86ce5fa41409a4f6cc8617
#
_entry.id   1cfddaf49a86ce5fa41409a4f6cc8617
#
_cell.length_a   1.000
_cell.length_b   1.000
_cell.length_c   1.000
_cell.angle_alpha   90.00
_cell.angle_beta   90.00
_cell.angle_gamma   90.00
#
_symmetry.space_group_name_H-M   'P 1'
#
loop_
_entity.id
_entity.type
_entity.pdbx_description
1 polymer ?
#
loop_
_entity_poly.entity_id
_entity_poly.type
_entity_poly.pdbx_seq_one_letter_code
_entity_poly.pdbx_strand_id
1 'polypeptide(L)'
;DLGHEQLSWILVTGGYAIVSVFVLLNTYATCTERVQAAPQSKKEDIPFWKSFKITFTNRYFLIALGLMITYTAYQVIIGTDLTYYCQYVLGDANLVMPLSAAEKVCTIIGIALLPALLPKFGKRNLICFGCAMGVAGQLLFLINSTSVPLGVVSCMIRGFGIAPFYGVQYSLPGD
;
A
#
# COMPACT_ATOMS: atom_id res chain seq x y z
N ASP A 1 2.49 26.66 -24.80
CA ASP A 1 2.56 25.25 -25.28
C ASP A 1 1.66 24.30 -24.47
N LEU A 2 0.49 24.79 -24.07
CA LEU A 2 -0.52 23.98 -23.34
C LEU A 2 -0.97 22.73 -24.09
N GLY A 3 -0.87 22.73 -25.41
CA GLY A 3 -1.27 21.58 -26.25
C GLY A 3 -0.33 20.37 -26.12
N HIS A 4 0.97 20.59 -25.94
CA HIS A 4 1.94 19.50 -25.76
C HIS A 4 1.82 18.85 -24.37
N GLU A 5 1.52 19.62 -23.35
CA GLU A 5 1.30 19.08 -21.99
C GLU A 5 0.02 18.23 -21.95
N GLN A 6 -1.07 18.71 -22.56
CA GLN A 6 -2.32 17.93 -22.62
C GLN A 6 -2.15 16.62 -23.38
N LEU A 7 -1.45 16.63 -24.51
CA LEU A 7 -1.15 15.43 -25.30
C LEU A 7 -0.31 14.43 -24.51
N SER A 8 0.69 14.90 -23.77
CA SER A 8 1.53 14.05 -22.90
C SER A 8 0.69 13.38 -21.80
N TRP A 9 -0.21 14.13 -21.17
CA TRP A 9 -1.13 13.58 -20.16
C TRP A 9 -2.07 12.51 -20.73
N ILE A 10 -2.65 12.76 -21.91
CA ILE A 10 -3.56 11.83 -22.61
C ILE A 10 -2.81 10.53 -22.98
N LEU A 11 -1.60 10.65 -23.52
CA LEU A 11 -0.78 9.49 -23.89
C LEU A 11 -0.37 8.64 -22.70
N VAL A 12 0.07 9.27 -21.62
CA VAL A 12 0.47 8.57 -20.39
C VAL A 12 -0.74 7.89 -19.75
N THR A 13 -1.86 8.61 -19.60
CA THR A 13 -3.08 8.04 -19.00
C THR A 13 -3.66 6.93 -19.87
N GLY A 14 -3.68 7.11 -21.19
CA GLY A 14 -4.11 6.08 -22.14
C GLY A 14 -3.22 4.83 -22.10
N GLY A 15 -1.90 5.01 -22.00
CA GLY A 15 -0.95 3.91 -21.83
C GLY A 15 -1.22 3.11 -20.56
N TYR A 16 -1.41 3.79 -19.42
CA TYR A 16 -1.77 3.13 -18.16
C TYR A 16 -3.10 2.39 -18.25
N ALA A 17 -4.10 2.97 -18.89
CA ALA A 17 -5.41 2.33 -19.08
C ALA A 17 -5.29 1.02 -19.88
N ILE A 18 -4.54 1.02 -20.97
CA ILE A 18 -4.31 -0.18 -21.80
C ILE A 18 -3.59 -1.27 -20.99
N VAL A 19 -2.51 -0.92 -20.28
CA VAL A 19 -1.78 -1.86 -19.43
C VAL A 19 -2.69 -2.43 -18.34
N SER A 20 -3.50 -1.60 -17.71
CA SER A 20 -4.45 -2.04 -16.66
C SER A 20 -5.45 -3.05 -17.19
N VAL A 21 -6.04 -2.80 -18.37
CA VAL A 21 -6.97 -3.73 -19.03
C VAL A 21 -6.28 -5.07 -19.31
N PHE A 22 -5.05 -5.02 -19.84
CA PHE A 22 -4.28 -6.23 -20.13
C PHE A 22 -3.99 -7.06 -18.88
N VAL A 23 -3.58 -6.41 -17.79
CA VAL A 23 -3.31 -7.07 -16.49
C VAL A 23 -4.59 -7.67 -15.92
N LEU A 24 -5.72 -6.95 -15.96
CA LEU A 24 -7.01 -7.45 -15.48
C LEU A 24 -7.49 -8.65 -16.30
N LEU A 25 -7.39 -8.61 -17.60
CA LEU A 25 -7.76 -9.73 -18.48
C LEU A 25 -6.87 -10.95 -18.23
N ASN A 26 -5.57 -10.74 -18.04
CA ASN A 26 -4.64 -11.81 -17.70
C ASN A 26 -5.00 -12.43 -16.35
N THR A 27 -5.29 -11.61 -15.35
CA THR A 27 -5.72 -12.08 -14.02
C THR A 27 -7.02 -12.89 -14.12
N TYR A 28 -8.00 -12.40 -14.87
CA TYR A 28 -9.26 -13.12 -15.10
C TYR A 28 -9.05 -14.47 -15.79
N ALA A 29 -8.18 -14.53 -16.79
CA ALA A 29 -7.89 -15.77 -17.52
C ALA A 29 -7.09 -16.79 -16.71
N THR A 30 -6.24 -16.32 -15.78
CA THR A 30 -5.32 -17.18 -15.03
C THR A 30 -5.85 -17.57 -13.66
N CYS A 31 -6.68 -16.73 -13.03
CA CYS A 31 -7.28 -16.99 -11.73
C CYS A 31 -8.50 -17.90 -11.87
N THR A 32 -8.28 -19.19 -11.62
CA THR A 32 -9.38 -20.15 -11.43
C THR A 32 -9.72 -20.23 -9.94
N GLU A 33 -10.99 -20.11 -9.63
CA GLU A 33 -11.50 -20.23 -8.26
C GLU A 33 -11.29 -21.68 -7.76
N ARG A 34 -10.24 -21.89 -6.97
CA ARG A 34 -9.89 -23.21 -6.44
C ARG A 34 -10.67 -23.59 -5.18
N VAL A 35 -11.24 -22.61 -4.51
CA VAL A 35 -12.05 -22.82 -3.33
C VAL A 35 -13.51 -22.92 -3.79
N GLN A 36 -14.00 -24.14 -3.99
CA GLN A 36 -15.43 -24.35 -4.09
C GLN A 36 -16.04 -23.96 -2.74
N ALA A 37 -16.90 -22.94 -2.76
CA ALA A 37 -17.71 -22.63 -1.58
C ALA A 37 -18.35 -23.94 -1.09
N ALA A 38 -18.15 -24.28 0.18
CA ALA A 38 -18.82 -25.43 0.78
C ALA A 38 -20.32 -25.36 0.43
N PRO A 39 -20.99 -26.49 0.11
CA PRO A 39 -22.38 -26.48 -0.29
C PRO A 39 -23.17 -25.69 0.74
N GLN A 40 -23.68 -24.54 0.31
CA GLN A 40 -24.44 -23.63 1.18
C GLN A 40 -25.64 -24.40 1.70
N SER A 41 -25.54 -24.86 2.95
CA SER A 41 -26.72 -25.30 3.69
C SER A 41 -27.68 -24.12 3.71
N LYS A 42 -28.83 -24.26 3.01
CA LYS A 42 -29.98 -23.35 2.94
C LYS A 42 -29.58 -21.88 3.12
N LYS A 43 -29.61 -21.11 2.02
CA LYS A 43 -29.58 -19.64 2.08
C LYS A 43 -30.72 -19.19 3.01
N GLU A 44 -30.41 -18.94 4.27
CA GLU A 44 -31.25 -18.05 5.04
C GLU A 44 -31.08 -16.68 4.37
N ASP A 45 -32.15 -16.15 3.82
CA ASP A 45 -32.20 -14.78 3.31
C ASP A 45 -32.05 -13.84 4.52
N ILE A 46 -30.78 -13.62 4.89
CA ILE A 46 -30.45 -12.69 5.97
C ILE A 46 -30.65 -11.27 5.41
N PRO A 47 -31.61 -10.51 5.94
CA PRO A 47 -31.88 -9.17 5.45
C PRO A 47 -30.58 -8.32 5.53
N PHE A 48 -30.33 -7.51 4.51
CA PHE A 48 -29.10 -6.70 4.34
C PHE A 48 -28.70 -5.96 5.64
N TRP A 49 -29.67 -5.36 6.33
CA TRP A 49 -29.45 -4.65 7.58
C TRP A 49 -28.94 -5.54 8.71
N LYS A 50 -29.38 -6.80 8.77
CA LYS A 50 -28.91 -7.76 9.76
C LYS A 50 -27.47 -8.17 9.48
N SER A 51 -27.12 -8.41 8.22
CA SER A 51 -25.73 -8.70 7.81
C SER A 51 -24.81 -7.54 8.11
N PHE A 52 -25.22 -6.31 7.78
CA PHE A 52 -24.49 -5.10 8.10
C PHE A 52 -24.23 -4.94 9.60
N LYS A 53 -25.27 -5.12 10.42
CA LYS A 53 -25.16 -5.04 11.87
C LYS A 53 -24.20 -6.10 12.44
N ILE A 54 -24.27 -7.34 11.96
CA ILE A 54 -23.38 -8.43 12.39
C ILE A 54 -21.93 -8.08 12.07
N THR A 55 -21.65 -7.60 10.85
CA THR A 55 -20.30 -7.22 10.42
C THR A 55 -19.72 -6.08 11.26
N PHE A 56 -20.49 -5.02 11.50
CA PHE A 56 -20.05 -3.88 12.31
C PHE A 56 -20.07 -4.14 13.83
N THR A 57 -20.67 -5.24 14.29
CA THR A 57 -20.59 -5.68 15.70
C THR A 57 -19.36 -6.58 15.92
N ASN A 58 -18.76 -7.09 14.85
CA ASN A 58 -17.56 -7.93 14.96
C ASN A 58 -16.34 -7.05 15.32
N ARG A 59 -15.81 -7.26 16.54
CA ARG A 59 -14.66 -6.54 17.06
C ARG A 59 -13.42 -6.67 16.16
N TYR A 60 -13.19 -7.83 15.58
CA TYR A 60 -12.03 -8.06 14.71
C TYR A 60 -12.15 -7.29 13.41
N PHE A 61 -13.34 -7.23 12.85
CA PHE A 61 -13.62 -6.42 11.65
C PHE A 61 -13.38 -4.93 11.92
N LEU A 62 -13.84 -4.40 13.06
CA LEU A 62 -13.62 -2.99 13.42
C LEU A 62 -12.15 -2.66 13.61
N ILE A 63 -11.38 -3.56 14.22
CA ILE A 63 -9.92 -3.38 14.37
C ILE A 63 -9.23 -3.38 13.00
N ALA A 64 -9.57 -4.32 12.12
CA ALA A 64 -9.03 -4.37 10.77
C ALA A 64 -9.38 -3.11 9.96
N LEU A 65 -10.64 -2.66 10.04
CA LEU A 65 -11.11 -1.44 9.40
C LEU A 65 -10.37 -0.20 9.91
N GLY A 66 -10.21 -0.07 11.21
CA GLY A 66 -9.45 1.03 11.84
C GLY A 66 -8.00 1.04 11.37
N LEU A 67 -7.37 -0.12 11.28
CA LEU A 67 -6.01 -0.27 10.78
C LEU A 67 -5.90 0.13 9.31
N MET A 68 -6.87 -0.25 8.48
CA MET A 68 -6.93 0.14 7.06
C MET A 68 -7.07 1.65 6.89
N ILE A 69 -7.97 2.29 7.65
CA ILE A 69 -8.18 3.74 7.58
C ILE A 69 -6.91 4.47 8.00
N THR A 70 -6.31 4.10 9.13
CA THR A 70 -5.09 4.73 9.64
C THR A 70 -3.93 4.57 8.67
N TYR A 71 -3.77 3.38 8.09
CA TYR A 71 -2.72 3.13 7.12
C TYR A 71 -2.91 3.95 5.83
N THR A 72 -4.14 4.03 5.31
CA THR A 72 -4.43 4.82 4.11
C THR A 72 -4.19 6.31 4.36
N ALA A 73 -4.62 6.83 5.52
CA ALA A 73 -4.36 8.21 5.91
C ALA A 73 -2.84 8.50 5.99
N TYR A 74 -2.08 7.59 6.62
CA TYR A 74 -0.62 7.67 6.68
C TYR A 74 0.00 7.75 5.28
N GLN A 75 -0.42 6.90 4.34
CA GLN A 75 0.10 6.88 2.97
C GLN A 75 -0.17 8.19 2.21
N VAL A 76 -1.37 8.74 2.35
CA VAL A 76 -1.74 10.01 1.72
C VAL A 76 -0.91 11.16 2.28
N ILE A 77 -0.80 11.25 3.61
CA ILE A 77 -0.02 12.31 4.27
C ILE A 77 1.43 12.26 3.83
N ILE A 78 2.07 11.10 3.87
CA ILE A 78 3.48 10.94 3.51
C ILE A 78 3.74 11.23 2.03
N GLY A 79 2.84 10.80 1.14
CA GLY A 79 2.99 11.10 -0.29
C GLY A 79 2.92 12.60 -0.59
N THR A 80 2.04 13.31 0.10
CA THR A 80 1.91 14.76 -0.01
C THR A 80 3.13 15.46 0.60
N ASP A 81 3.52 15.06 1.82
CA ASP A 81 4.65 15.61 2.55
C ASP A 81 5.96 15.48 1.78
N LEU A 82 6.23 14.34 1.15
CA LEU A 82 7.41 14.15 0.31
C LEU A 82 7.49 15.15 -0.83
N THR A 83 6.36 15.47 -1.45
CA THR A 83 6.30 16.45 -2.54
C THR A 83 6.64 17.85 -2.04
N TYR A 84 6.06 18.27 -0.92
CA TYR A 84 6.38 19.55 -0.30
C TYR A 84 7.82 19.62 0.21
N TYR A 85 8.33 18.53 0.80
CA TYR A 85 9.70 18.44 1.25
C TYR A 85 10.70 18.63 0.10
N CYS A 86 10.51 17.97 -1.03
CA CYS A 86 11.38 18.15 -2.20
C CYS A 86 11.31 19.58 -2.74
N GLN A 87 10.13 20.16 -2.81
CA GLN A 87 9.93 21.49 -3.39
C GLN A 87 10.44 22.61 -2.49
N TYR A 88 10.17 22.56 -1.17
CA TYR A 88 10.44 23.69 -0.26
C TYR A 88 11.71 23.52 0.59
N VAL A 89 12.11 22.28 0.90
CA VAL A 89 13.28 22.02 1.74
C VAL A 89 14.52 21.69 0.88
N LEU A 90 14.37 20.83 -0.12
CA LEU A 90 15.45 20.50 -1.03
C LEU A 90 15.59 21.49 -2.21
N GLY A 91 14.54 22.27 -2.49
CA GLY A 91 14.53 23.27 -3.56
C GLY A 91 14.46 22.69 -4.98
N ASP A 92 14.27 21.40 -5.14
CA ASP A 92 14.16 20.73 -6.45
C ASP A 92 13.02 19.70 -6.47
N ALA A 93 11.93 20.05 -7.16
CA ALA A 93 10.77 19.19 -7.32
C ALA A 93 11.08 17.89 -8.10
N ASN A 94 12.15 17.85 -8.92
CA ASN A 94 12.53 16.66 -9.67
C ASN A 94 13.01 15.52 -8.76
N LEU A 95 13.40 15.82 -7.53
CA LEU A 95 13.82 14.83 -6.55
C LEU A 95 12.65 13.96 -6.01
N VAL A 96 11.40 14.37 -6.21
CA VAL A 96 10.23 13.55 -5.85
C VAL A 96 10.27 12.19 -6.53
N MET A 97 10.61 12.16 -7.82
CA MET A 97 10.65 10.93 -8.59
C MET A 97 11.67 9.91 -8.08
N PRO A 98 12.96 10.23 -7.93
CA PRO A 98 13.95 9.27 -7.43
C PRO A 98 13.71 8.84 -5.99
N LEU A 99 13.25 9.73 -5.11
CA LEU A 99 12.93 9.37 -3.72
C LEU A 99 11.73 8.41 -3.66
N SER A 100 10.67 8.71 -4.39
CA SER A 100 9.50 7.82 -4.50
C SER A 100 9.85 6.48 -5.13
N ALA A 101 10.69 6.47 -6.17
CA ALA A 101 11.15 5.24 -6.81
C ALA A 101 11.93 4.36 -5.84
N ALA A 102 12.84 4.93 -5.04
CA ALA A 102 13.58 4.20 -4.02
C ALA A 102 12.65 3.54 -2.99
N GLU A 103 11.61 4.27 -2.54
CA GLU A 103 10.59 3.73 -1.64
C GLU A 103 9.84 2.55 -2.28
N LYS A 104 9.37 2.71 -3.52
CA LYS A 104 8.57 1.67 -4.20
C LYS A 104 9.39 0.43 -4.54
N VAL A 105 10.65 0.59 -4.96
CA VAL A 105 11.56 -0.56 -5.19
C VAL A 105 11.73 -1.37 -3.91
N CYS A 106 12.02 -0.71 -2.78
CA CYS A 106 12.17 -1.39 -1.49
C CYS A 106 10.85 -2.04 -1.02
N THR A 107 9.71 -1.42 -1.30
CA THR A 107 8.40 -2.01 -1.02
C THR A 107 8.18 -3.30 -1.81
N ILE A 108 8.50 -3.30 -3.11
CA ILE A 108 8.38 -4.50 -3.97
C ILE A 108 9.27 -5.63 -3.45
N ILE A 109 10.54 -5.34 -3.12
CA ILE A 109 11.46 -6.31 -2.54
C ILE A 109 10.92 -6.84 -1.22
N GLY A 110 10.41 -5.96 -0.36
CA GLY A 110 9.79 -6.33 0.91
C GLY A 110 8.58 -7.26 0.74
N ILE A 111 7.70 -6.97 -0.22
CA ILE A 111 6.55 -7.83 -0.55
C ILE A 111 7.01 -9.20 -1.05
N ALA A 112 8.04 -9.27 -1.90
CA ALA A 112 8.59 -10.53 -2.38
C ALA A 112 9.17 -11.40 -1.27
N LEU A 113 9.65 -10.80 -0.18
CA LEU A 113 10.18 -11.51 0.99
C LEU A 113 9.08 -11.97 1.96
N LEU A 114 7.86 -11.42 1.89
CA LEU A 114 6.76 -11.73 2.82
C LEU A 114 6.40 -13.22 2.90
N PRO A 115 6.31 -13.99 1.79
CA PRO A 115 5.99 -15.41 1.87
C PRO A 115 6.99 -16.22 2.71
N ALA A 116 8.26 -15.78 2.75
CA ALA A 116 9.30 -16.40 3.56
C ALA A 116 9.29 -15.96 5.04
N LEU A 117 8.87 -14.71 5.29
CA LEU A 117 8.86 -14.10 6.63
C LEU A 117 7.58 -14.41 7.40
N LEU A 118 6.44 -14.50 6.71
CA LEU A 118 5.12 -14.70 7.31
C LEU A 118 5.04 -15.97 8.18
N PRO A 119 5.52 -17.15 7.74
CA PRO A 119 5.50 -18.37 8.54
C PRO A 119 6.38 -18.29 9.79
N LYS A 120 7.48 -17.52 9.73
CA LYS A 120 8.45 -17.42 10.83
C LYS A 120 8.04 -16.44 11.93
N PHE A 121 7.54 -15.27 11.55
CA PHE A 121 7.28 -14.17 12.48
C PHE A 121 5.80 -13.98 12.82
N GLY A 122 4.90 -14.52 12.00
CA GLY A 122 3.46 -14.31 12.14
C GLY A 122 2.98 -12.92 11.71
N LYS A 123 1.70 -12.81 11.38
CA LYS A 123 1.07 -11.58 10.84
C LYS A 123 1.24 -10.37 11.76
N ARG A 124 0.96 -10.56 13.07
CA ARG A 124 1.01 -9.48 14.06
C ARG A 124 2.39 -8.86 14.20
N ASN A 125 3.42 -9.69 14.40
CA ASN A 125 4.78 -9.20 14.63
C ASN A 125 5.34 -8.52 13.39
N LEU A 126 4.96 -9.00 12.20
CA LEU A 126 5.39 -8.43 10.94
C LEU A 126 4.81 -7.02 10.72
N ILE A 127 3.54 -6.79 11.08
CA ILE A 127 2.94 -5.45 11.06
C ILE A 127 3.61 -4.53 12.06
N CYS A 128 3.86 -4.99 13.31
CA CYS A 128 4.57 -4.19 14.31
C CYS A 128 5.98 -3.81 13.85
N PHE A 129 6.70 -4.75 13.23
CA PHE A 129 8.01 -4.48 12.65
C PHE A 129 7.93 -3.45 11.52
N GLY A 130 6.93 -3.56 10.64
CA GLY A 130 6.66 -2.57 9.59
C GLY A 130 6.40 -1.17 10.14
N CYS A 131 5.59 -1.06 11.20
CA CYS A 131 5.36 0.22 11.88
C CYS A 131 6.67 0.80 12.46
N ALA A 132 7.46 -0.02 13.14
CA ALA A 132 8.72 0.42 13.74
C ALA A 132 9.70 0.92 12.66
N MET A 133 9.82 0.21 11.53
CA MET A 133 10.63 0.66 10.39
C MET A 133 10.10 1.94 9.77
N GLY A 134 8.79 2.10 9.62
CA GLY A 134 8.17 3.32 9.12
C GLY A 134 8.52 4.53 10.01
N VAL A 135 8.40 4.38 11.32
CA VAL A 135 8.77 5.42 12.29
C VAL A 135 10.26 5.71 12.23
N ALA A 136 11.12 4.68 12.21
CA ALA A 136 12.57 4.85 12.12
C ALA A 136 12.98 5.58 10.84
N GLY A 137 12.37 5.23 9.69
CA GLY A 137 12.58 5.92 8.44
C GLY A 137 12.20 7.40 8.53
N GLN A 138 11.06 7.72 9.14
CA GLN A 138 10.62 9.10 9.28
C GLN A 138 11.52 9.92 10.24
N LEU A 139 12.03 9.30 11.31
CA LEU A 139 12.95 9.96 12.23
C LEU A 139 14.29 10.31 11.59
N LEU A 140 14.73 9.57 10.57
CA LEU A 140 15.96 9.90 9.84
C LEU A 140 15.89 11.26 9.13
N PHE A 141 14.71 11.68 8.69
CA PHE A 141 14.53 13.03 8.13
C PHE A 141 14.81 14.16 9.15
N LEU A 142 14.63 13.87 10.46
CA LEU A 142 14.89 14.86 11.51
C LEU A 142 16.37 15.08 11.78
N ILE A 143 17.24 14.11 11.43
CA ILE A 143 18.69 14.20 11.68
C ILE A 143 19.34 15.24 10.76
N ASN A 144 19.00 15.21 9.48
CA ASN A 144 19.49 16.20 8.52
C ASN A 144 18.49 16.33 7.35
N SER A 145 17.63 17.33 7.44
CA SER A 145 16.55 17.57 6.49
C SER A 145 17.02 18.06 5.10
N THR A 146 18.28 18.45 4.93
CA THR A 146 18.79 18.97 3.66
C THR A 146 19.63 17.96 2.88
N SER A 147 19.88 16.77 3.46
CA SER A 147 20.72 15.75 2.84
C SER A 147 19.92 14.81 1.94
N VAL A 148 20.06 14.95 0.62
CA VAL A 148 19.41 14.05 -0.37
C VAL A 148 19.74 12.56 -0.14
N PRO A 149 21.02 12.15 0.08
CA PRO A 149 21.34 10.75 0.34
C PRO A 149 20.62 10.19 1.57
N LEU A 150 20.50 10.98 2.64
CA LEU A 150 19.79 10.56 3.85
C LEU A 150 18.29 10.44 3.58
N GLY A 151 17.72 11.32 2.77
CA GLY A 151 16.34 11.24 2.29
C GLY A 151 16.07 9.94 1.53
N VAL A 152 16.98 9.53 0.63
CA VAL A 152 16.86 8.26 -0.10
C VAL A 152 16.88 7.06 0.86
N VAL A 153 17.84 7.01 1.79
CA VAL A 153 17.93 5.93 2.79
C VAL A 153 16.66 5.88 3.65
N SER A 154 16.15 7.03 4.07
CA SER A 154 14.89 7.13 4.81
C SER A 154 13.71 6.55 4.02
N CYS A 155 13.56 6.92 2.75
CA CYS A 155 12.54 6.38 1.85
C CYS A 155 12.68 4.86 1.65
N MET A 156 13.92 4.34 1.54
CA MET A 156 14.16 2.90 1.43
C MET A 156 13.72 2.14 2.67
N ILE A 157 14.09 2.60 3.86
CA ILE A 157 13.71 1.98 5.14
C ILE A 157 12.18 2.00 5.29
N ARG A 158 11.55 3.12 4.97
CA ARG A 158 10.10 3.29 4.98
C ARG A 158 9.42 2.34 3.99
N GLY A 159 9.98 2.16 2.79
CA GLY A 159 9.50 1.22 1.80
C GLY A 159 9.43 -0.22 2.31
N PHE A 160 10.48 -0.69 3.02
CA PHE A 160 10.45 -1.98 3.70
C PHE A 160 9.40 -2.04 4.80
N GLY A 161 9.19 -0.95 5.54
CA GLY A 161 8.16 -0.86 6.57
C GLY A 161 6.72 -0.94 6.04
N ILE A 162 6.49 -0.47 4.82
CA ILE A 162 5.19 -0.48 4.14
C ILE A 162 4.83 -1.89 3.63
N ALA A 163 5.81 -2.69 3.21
CA ALA A 163 5.60 -4.00 2.60
C ALA A 163 4.69 -4.95 3.41
N PRO A 164 4.86 -5.13 4.74
CA PRO A 164 3.99 -5.99 5.54
C PRO A 164 2.52 -5.58 5.51
N PHE A 165 2.23 -4.29 5.43
CA PHE A 165 0.86 -3.80 5.34
C PHE A 165 0.19 -4.26 4.05
N TYR A 166 0.84 -4.11 2.91
CA TYR A 166 0.29 -4.58 1.63
C TYR A 166 0.02 -6.08 1.61
N GLY A 167 0.93 -6.89 2.19
CA GLY A 167 0.78 -8.34 2.14
C GLY A 167 -0.21 -8.92 3.17
N VAL A 168 -0.33 -8.28 4.34
CA VAL A 168 -1.14 -8.82 5.44
C VAL A 168 -2.53 -8.19 5.51
N GLN A 169 -2.65 -6.93 5.12
CA GLN A 169 -3.89 -6.15 5.24
C GLN A 169 -5.09 -6.83 4.56
N TYR A 170 -4.89 -7.38 3.36
CA TYR A 170 -5.96 -8.03 2.61
C TYR A 170 -6.27 -9.46 3.09
N SER A 171 -5.41 -10.06 3.91
CA SER A 171 -5.64 -11.38 4.48
C SER A 171 -6.30 -11.35 5.87
N LEU A 172 -6.32 -10.19 6.55
CA LEU A 172 -6.92 -10.04 7.87
C LEU A 172 -8.45 -10.22 7.92
N PRO A 173 -9.23 -9.72 6.94
CA PRO A 173 -10.68 -9.89 6.96
C PRO A 173 -11.16 -11.30 6.65
N GLY A 174 -10.31 -12.18 6.15
CA GLY A 174 -10.64 -13.55 5.73
C GLY A 174 -10.36 -14.63 6.77
N ASP A 175 -9.70 -14.30 7.88
CA ASP A 175 -9.42 -15.17 9.02
C ASP A 175 -10.46 -14.95 10.11
#